data_95fcffbad29a51e4a386826f069efb99
#
_entry.id   95fcffbad29a51e4a386826f069efb99
#
_cell.length_a   1.000
_cell.length_b   1.000
_cell.length_c   1.000
_cell.angle_alpha   90.00
_cell.angle_beta   90.00
_cell.angle_gamma   90.00
#
_symmetry.space_group_name_H-M   'P 1'
#
loop_
_entity.id
_entity.type
_entity.pdbx_description
1 polymer ?
#
loop_
_entity_poly.entity_id
_entity_poly.type
_entity_poly.pdbx_seq_one_letter_code
_entity_poly.pdbx_strand_id
1 'polypeptide(L)'
;WVVDHRYYETPCPCGHRTRAVTGHGVVDPWLAGIELSDWRRVGPGLAVLIVALALRFRLSRARIQEFLAEWLGLELSIGTIHQTLHEASAAVAPAEEELVAAVLASDLLHADETAWPEARQTLWLWVFVATTATLYSVAGRGKELVENVLDGFTGWLMSDGWGSYRHYPHRLRCWAHLIRKARGLVQSCDREARAFGRIVLDTLEALMAAVYAAREGPPSVDLPTQHAPLLA
;
A
#
# COMPACT_ATOMS: atom_id res chain seq x y z
N TRP A 1 24.59 -8.80 17.71
CA TRP A 1 25.86 -8.17 18.04
C TRP A 1 25.65 -6.66 18.07
N VAL A 2 26.00 -6.00 19.16
CA VAL A 2 26.08 -4.54 19.26
C VAL A 2 27.54 -4.17 19.14
N VAL A 3 27.89 -3.38 18.13
CA VAL A 3 29.24 -2.87 17.95
C VAL A 3 29.24 -1.39 18.33
N ASP A 4 29.99 -1.03 19.37
CA ASP A 4 30.15 0.36 19.81
C ASP A 4 31.40 0.95 19.14
N HIS A 5 31.20 1.80 18.14
CA HIS A 5 32.26 2.52 17.46
C HIS A 5 32.51 3.86 18.16
N ARG A 6 33.64 3.99 18.85
CA ARG A 6 34.02 5.22 19.56
C ARG A 6 35.00 6.03 18.72
N TYR A 7 34.56 7.19 18.31
CA TYR A 7 35.38 8.16 17.60
C TYR A 7 35.84 9.27 18.54
N TYR A 8 37.11 9.62 18.50
CA TYR A 8 37.66 10.64 19.36
C TYR A 8 37.89 11.93 18.59
N GLU A 9 37.65 13.05 19.26
CA GLU A 9 37.90 14.39 18.78
C GLU A 9 38.95 15.02 19.69
N THR A 10 40.00 15.61 19.11
CA THR A 10 41.03 16.30 19.83
C THR A 10 40.97 17.78 19.49
N PRO A 11 40.68 18.67 20.46
CA PRO A 11 40.75 20.11 20.24
C PRO A 11 42.22 20.58 20.22
N CYS A 12 42.57 21.38 19.24
CA CYS A 12 43.83 22.08 19.18
C CYS A 12 43.74 23.41 19.98
N PRO A 13 44.83 23.88 20.62
CA PRO A 13 44.84 25.20 21.23
C PRO A 13 44.52 26.38 20.29
N CYS A 14 44.62 26.19 18.99
CA CYS A 14 44.21 27.15 17.96
C CYS A 14 42.66 27.17 17.70
N GLY A 15 41.89 26.33 18.41
CA GLY A 15 40.47 26.21 18.19
C GLY A 15 40.03 25.21 17.12
N HIS A 16 41.00 24.62 16.37
CA HIS A 16 40.70 23.58 15.41
C HIS A 16 40.34 22.25 16.12
N ARG A 17 39.35 21.53 15.63
CA ARG A 17 39.00 20.21 16.13
C ARG A 17 39.32 19.16 15.08
N THR A 18 40.21 18.24 15.43
CA THR A 18 40.53 17.08 14.60
C THR A 18 39.68 15.92 15.04
N ARG A 19 38.91 15.34 14.13
CA ARG A 19 38.06 14.18 14.36
C ARG A 19 38.61 12.98 13.61
N ALA A 20 38.43 11.79 14.22
CA ALA A 20 38.67 10.55 13.51
C ALA A 20 37.65 10.43 12.36
N VAL A 21 38.13 10.07 11.17
CA VAL A 21 37.27 9.84 10.00
C VAL A 21 36.67 8.45 10.11
N THR A 22 35.35 8.35 9.97
CA THR A 22 34.66 7.06 9.93
C THR A 22 35.06 6.29 8.68
N GLY A 23 35.24 4.99 8.81
CA GLY A 23 35.46 4.09 7.67
C GLY A 23 36.89 3.63 7.43
N HIS A 24 37.89 4.17 8.10
CA HIS A 24 39.27 3.65 8.00
C HIS A 24 39.53 2.57 9.08
N GLY A 25 39.47 1.29 8.68
CA GLY A 25 40.05 0.19 9.46
C GLY A 25 39.07 -0.78 10.14
N VAL A 26 37.74 -0.59 10.04
CA VAL A 26 36.76 -1.58 10.51
C VAL A 26 36.12 -2.27 9.33
N VAL A 27 36.63 -3.42 8.94
CA VAL A 27 35.98 -4.30 7.97
C VAL A 27 34.97 -5.14 8.73
N ASP A 28 33.76 -4.62 8.91
CA ASP A 28 32.62 -5.44 9.31
C ASP A 28 32.08 -6.08 8.02
N PRO A 29 32.14 -7.40 7.86
CA PRO A 29 31.65 -8.08 6.66
C PRO A 29 30.16 -7.82 6.38
N TRP A 30 29.38 -7.49 7.42
CA TRP A 30 27.94 -7.18 7.31
C TRP A 30 27.68 -5.75 6.81
N LEU A 31 28.69 -4.90 6.79
CA LEU A 31 28.61 -3.51 6.33
C LEU A 31 29.33 -3.31 4.99
N ALA A 32 29.81 -4.39 4.37
CA ALA A 32 30.50 -4.31 3.08
C ALA A 32 29.57 -3.68 2.02
N GLY A 33 30.03 -2.56 1.43
CA GLY A 33 29.26 -1.81 0.43
C GLY A 33 28.25 -0.80 0.99
N ILE A 34 28.20 -0.58 2.32
CA ILE A 34 27.36 0.43 2.94
C ILE A 34 28.22 1.63 3.34
N GLU A 35 27.97 2.78 2.75
CA GLU A 35 28.56 4.04 3.22
C GLU A 35 27.84 4.48 4.50
N LEU A 36 28.53 4.38 5.64
CA LEU A 36 28.06 4.96 6.89
C LEU A 36 28.42 6.44 6.89
N SER A 37 27.42 7.32 6.89
CA SER A 37 27.65 8.73 7.12
C SER A 37 28.10 8.96 8.56
N ASP A 38 29.01 9.92 8.76
CA ASP A 38 29.37 10.42 10.08
C ASP A 38 28.10 10.73 10.88
N TRP A 39 28.08 10.36 12.17
CA TRP A 39 26.97 10.66 13.09
C TRP A 39 25.73 9.77 13.04
N ARG A 40 25.70 8.65 12.36
CA ARG A 40 24.59 7.71 12.49
C ARG A 40 24.69 6.93 13.80
N ARG A 41 23.66 7.09 14.65
CA ARG A 41 23.50 6.28 15.87
C ARG A 41 22.88 4.92 15.61
N VAL A 42 22.25 4.76 14.46
CA VAL A 42 21.49 3.59 14.07
C VAL A 42 22.12 2.99 12.83
N GLY A 43 22.71 1.81 13.01
CA GLY A 43 23.24 1.02 11.88
C GLY A 43 22.11 0.28 11.14
N PRO A 44 22.39 -0.31 9.96
CA PRO A 44 21.38 -0.95 9.11
C PRO A 44 20.57 -2.05 9.82
N GLY A 45 21.22 -2.91 10.60
CA GLY A 45 20.54 -3.99 11.32
C GLY A 45 19.54 -3.47 12.36
N LEU A 46 19.89 -2.42 13.11
CA LEU A 46 18.97 -1.77 14.05
C LEU A 46 17.86 -1.01 13.34
N ALA A 47 18.15 -0.39 12.21
CA ALA A 47 17.13 0.27 11.37
C ALA A 47 16.08 -0.74 10.89
N VAL A 48 16.51 -1.90 10.38
CA VAL A 48 15.60 -2.99 9.99
C VAL A 48 14.75 -3.49 11.16
N LEU A 49 15.34 -3.64 12.35
CA LEU A 49 14.60 -4.01 13.57
C LEU A 49 13.53 -2.96 13.93
N ILE A 50 13.89 -1.68 13.92
CA ILE A 50 12.96 -0.57 14.21
C ILE A 50 11.80 -0.57 13.20
N VAL A 51 12.10 -0.72 11.91
CA VAL A 51 11.09 -0.80 10.85
C VAL A 51 10.18 -2.02 11.04
N ALA A 52 10.74 -3.18 11.35
CA ALA A 52 9.95 -4.39 11.62
C ALA A 52 9.04 -4.22 12.84
N LEU A 53 9.54 -3.65 13.94
CA LEU A 53 8.75 -3.37 15.14
C LEU A 53 7.60 -2.39 14.83
N ALA A 54 7.84 -1.37 14.02
CA ALA A 54 6.82 -0.40 13.63
C ALA A 54 5.77 -0.98 12.68
N LEU A 55 6.20 -1.62 11.59
CA LEU A 55 5.31 -2.01 10.48
C LEU A 55 4.72 -3.41 10.67
N ARG A 56 5.56 -4.39 10.99
CA ARG A 56 5.11 -5.79 11.15
C ARG A 56 4.43 -6.03 12.49
N PHE A 57 5.00 -5.49 13.58
CA PHE A 57 4.49 -5.68 14.93
C PHE A 57 3.59 -4.53 15.40
N ARG A 58 3.45 -3.47 14.58
CA ARG A 58 2.55 -2.32 14.82
C ARG A 58 2.78 -1.62 16.17
N LEU A 59 4.01 -1.58 16.62
CA LEU A 59 4.37 -0.87 17.84
C LEU A 59 4.42 0.64 17.59
N SER A 60 3.92 1.41 18.55
CA SER A 60 4.12 2.86 18.55
C SER A 60 5.59 3.21 18.78
N ARG A 61 6.03 4.41 18.37
CA ARG A 61 7.41 4.86 18.58
C ARG A 61 7.83 4.81 20.05
N ALA A 62 6.91 5.13 20.98
CA ALA A 62 7.15 5.03 22.41
C ALA A 62 7.36 3.56 22.86
N ARG A 63 6.58 2.62 22.33
CA ARG A 63 6.75 1.20 22.63
C ARG A 63 8.02 0.62 22.02
N ILE A 64 8.45 1.12 20.87
CA ILE A 64 9.74 0.76 20.27
C ILE A 64 10.87 1.27 21.17
N GLN A 65 10.79 2.50 21.66
CA GLN A 65 11.76 3.07 22.60
C GLN A 65 11.89 2.21 23.87
N GLU A 66 10.75 1.90 24.50
CA GLU A 66 10.66 1.03 25.68
C GLU A 66 11.30 -0.35 25.41
N PHE A 67 10.93 -1.00 24.30
CA PHE A 67 11.47 -2.29 23.89
C PHE A 67 13.00 -2.25 23.73
N LEU A 68 13.53 -1.24 23.05
CA LEU A 68 14.96 -1.11 22.82
C LEU A 68 15.73 -0.88 24.12
N ALA A 69 15.18 -0.07 25.04
CA ALA A 69 15.80 0.20 26.34
C ALA A 69 15.78 -1.03 27.25
N GLU A 70 14.62 -1.68 27.42
CA GLU A 70 14.45 -2.76 28.39
C GLU A 70 15.06 -4.09 27.93
N TRP A 71 14.96 -4.42 26.64
CA TRP A 71 15.40 -5.72 26.13
C TRP A 71 16.81 -5.72 25.54
N LEU A 72 17.24 -4.57 25.00
CA LEU A 72 18.54 -4.48 24.33
C LEU A 72 19.50 -3.51 25.02
N GLY A 73 19.05 -2.79 26.05
CA GLY A 73 19.86 -1.78 26.72
C GLY A 73 20.22 -0.59 25.83
N LEU A 74 19.41 -0.33 24.78
CA LEU A 74 19.66 0.72 23.79
C LEU A 74 18.76 1.92 24.05
N GLU A 75 19.33 3.00 24.55
CA GLU A 75 18.61 4.26 24.76
C GLU A 75 18.60 5.13 23.50
N LEU A 76 17.50 5.11 22.80
CA LEU A 76 17.24 5.98 21.65
C LEU A 76 16.12 6.96 21.95
N SER A 77 16.23 8.18 21.44
CA SER A 77 15.14 9.13 21.52
C SER A 77 14.01 8.75 20.53
N ILE A 78 12.78 9.16 20.84
CA ILE A 78 11.63 9.00 19.91
C ILE A 78 11.92 9.71 18.57
N GLY A 79 12.65 10.85 18.61
CA GLY A 79 13.09 11.55 17.41
C GLY A 79 14.03 10.72 16.54
N THR A 80 14.99 9.98 17.15
CA THR A 80 15.89 9.08 16.42
C THR A 80 15.11 7.93 15.76
N ILE A 81 14.16 7.33 16.50
CA ILE A 81 13.29 6.27 15.94
C ILE A 81 12.46 6.81 14.77
N HIS A 82 11.90 8.01 14.91
CA HIS A 82 11.13 8.65 13.85
C HIS A 82 12.00 8.92 12.61
N GLN A 83 13.18 9.48 12.80
CA GLN A 83 14.13 9.74 11.72
C GLN A 83 14.53 8.46 10.99
N THR A 84 14.80 7.37 11.74
CA THR A 84 15.11 6.06 11.15
C THR A 84 13.97 5.54 10.27
N LEU A 85 12.72 5.67 10.69
CA LEU A 85 11.57 5.28 9.90
C LEU A 85 11.43 6.12 8.62
N HIS A 86 11.70 7.42 8.71
CA HIS A 86 11.70 8.32 7.55
C HIS A 86 12.80 7.96 6.54
N GLU A 87 14.01 7.71 7.01
CA GLU A 87 15.13 7.30 6.15
C GLU A 87 14.86 5.94 5.48
N ALA A 88 14.27 5.00 6.23
CA ALA A 88 13.87 3.72 5.66
C ALA A 88 12.78 3.87 4.61
N SER A 89 11.81 4.77 4.82
CA SER A 89 10.79 5.09 3.82
C SER A 89 11.40 5.64 2.54
N ALA A 90 12.34 6.59 2.66
CA ALA A 90 13.05 7.15 1.50
C ALA A 90 13.88 6.10 0.76
N ALA A 91 14.48 5.16 1.48
CA ALA A 91 15.30 4.10 0.88
C ALA A 91 14.50 3.10 0.04
N VAL A 92 13.19 2.96 0.26
CA VAL A 92 12.32 2.07 -0.52
C VAL A 92 11.59 2.78 -1.68
N ALA A 93 11.79 4.09 -1.87
CA ALA A 93 11.18 4.84 -2.97
C ALA A 93 11.42 4.23 -4.36
N PRO A 94 12.62 3.72 -4.71
CA PRO A 94 12.82 3.04 -6.00
C PRO A 94 11.93 1.80 -6.19
N ALA A 95 11.66 1.05 -5.12
CA ALA A 95 10.75 -0.10 -5.18
C ALA A 95 9.29 0.32 -5.39
N GLU A 96 8.90 1.51 -4.93
CA GLU A 96 7.58 2.08 -5.23
C GLU A 96 7.42 2.39 -6.72
N GLU A 97 8.44 2.92 -7.37
CA GLU A 97 8.44 3.15 -8.83
C GLU A 97 8.28 1.83 -9.62
N GLU A 98 8.94 0.76 -9.18
CA GLU A 98 8.78 -0.58 -9.76
C GLU A 98 7.35 -1.11 -9.57
N LEU A 99 6.73 -0.89 -8.39
CA LEU A 99 5.35 -1.27 -8.14
C LEU A 99 4.36 -0.50 -9.03
N VAL A 100 4.56 0.80 -9.20
CA VAL A 100 3.75 1.63 -10.12
C VAL A 100 3.88 1.09 -11.54
N ALA A 101 5.10 0.82 -12.02
CA ALA A 101 5.32 0.27 -13.34
C ALA A 101 4.62 -1.10 -13.53
N ALA A 102 4.69 -1.99 -12.52
CA ALA A 102 4.04 -3.30 -12.54
C ALA A 102 2.50 -3.18 -12.56
N VAL A 103 1.94 -2.20 -11.85
CA VAL A 103 0.50 -1.91 -11.85
C VAL A 103 0.07 -1.41 -13.24
N LEU A 104 0.80 -0.48 -13.84
CA LEU A 104 0.50 0.09 -15.15
C LEU A 104 0.64 -0.92 -16.30
N ALA A 105 1.53 -1.90 -16.17
CA ALA A 105 1.74 -2.96 -17.14
C ALA A 105 0.69 -4.11 -17.06
N SER A 106 -0.24 -4.06 -16.12
CA SER A 106 -1.22 -5.13 -15.93
C SER A 106 -2.39 -5.02 -16.91
N ASP A 107 -2.96 -6.17 -17.33
CA ASP A 107 -4.16 -6.22 -18.17
C ASP A 107 -5.43 -5.90 -17.39
N LEU A 108 -5.43 -6.15 -16.08
CA LEU A 108 -6.57 -5.96 -15.19
C LEU A 108 -6.09 -5.38 -13.87
N LEU A 109 -6.74 -4.29 -13.48
CA LEU A 109 -6.49 -3.59 -12.22
C LEU A 109 -7.79 -3.48 -11.42
N HIS A 110 -7.74 -3.85 -10.16
CA HIS A 110 -8.81 -3.60 -9.21
C HIS A 110 -8.50 -2.34 -8.42
N ALA A 111 -9.46 -1.42 -8.30
CA ALA A 111 -9.30 -0.20 -7.52
C ALA A 111 -10.47 -0.02 -6.56
N ASP A 112 -10.15 0.33 -5.32
CA ASP A 112 -11.11 0.64 -4.25
C ASP A 112 -10.51 1.67 -3.30
N GLU A 113 -11.35 2.33 -2.50
CA GLU A 113 -10.89 3.28 -1.51
C GLU A 113 -11.67 3.17 -0.19
N THR A 114 -10.99 3.46 0.90
CA THR A 114 -11.60 3.51 2.23
C THR A 114 -11.21 4.80 2.96
N ALA A 115 -12.08 5.29 3.85
CA ALA A 115 -11.79 6.50 4.61
C ALA A 115 -10.54 6.30 5.51
N TRP A 116 -9.64 7.27 5.47
CA TRP A 116 -8.41 7.33 6.25
C TRP A 116 -8.33 8.67 6.98
N PRO A 117 -8.92 8.78 8.18
CA PRO A 117 -8.84 10.02 8.95
C PRO A 117 -7.42 10.24 9.48
N GLU A 118 -6.83 11.37 9.14
CA GLU A 118 -5.48 11.74 9.57
C GLU A 118 -5.44 13.24 9.91
N ALA A 119 -4.86 13.60 11.06
CA ALA A 119 -4.62 14.97 11.49
C ALA A 119 -5.85 15.90 11.33
N ARG A 120 -7.05 15.45 11.68
CA ARG A 120 -8.35 16.13 11.54
C ARG A 120 -8.79 16.35 10.07
N GLN A 121 -8.15 15.72 9.12
CA GLN A 121 -8.57 15.69 7.72
C GLN A 121 -9.14 14.31 7.37
N THR A 122 -10.14 14.29 6.51
CA THR A 122 -10.61 13.03 5.93
C THR A 122 -9.84 12.77 4.64
N LEU A 123 -8.79 11.97 4.75
CA LEU A 123 -8.10 11.39 3.61
C LEU A 123 -8.71 10.03 3.27
N TRP A 124 -8.23 9.43 2.21
CA TRP A 124 -8.67 8.14 1.72
C TRP A 124 -7.46 7.27 1.43
N LEU A 125 -7.49 6.05 1.92
CA LEU A 125 -6.53 5.02 1.53
C LEU A 125 -7.06 4.37 0.26
N TRP A 126 -6.35 4.58 -0.81
CA TRP A 126 -6.59 3.99 -2.12
C TRP A 126 -5.77 2.72 -2.27
N VAL A 127 -6.33 1.72 -2.90
CA VAL A 127 -5.64 0.48 -3.23
C VAL A 127 -5.84 0.17 -4.71
N PHE A 128 -4.73 -0.13 -5.38
CA PHE A 128 -4.70 -0.58 -6.76
C PHE A 128 -4.06 -1.96 -6.78
N VAL A 129 -4.82 -2.98 -7.15
CA VAL A 129 -4.41 -4.38 -7.08
C VAL A 129 -4.32 -4.95 -8.49
N ALA A 130 -3.11 -5.28 -8.91
CA ALA A 130 -2.81 -6.06 -10.10
C ALA A 130 -2.53 -7.53 -9.72
N THR A 131 -2.31 -8.40 -10.69
CA THR A 131 -2.02 -9.82 -10.44
C THR A 131 -0.72 -10.02 -9.64
N THR A 132 0.29 -9.20 -9.90
CA THR A 132 1.64 -9.36 -9.34
C THR A 132 2.04 -8.27 -8.35
N ALA A 133 1.29 -7.16 -8.30
CA ALA A 133 1.63 -6.00 -7.50
C ALA A 133 0.39 -5.36 -6.87
N THR A 134 0.58 -4.73 -5.72
CA THR A 134 -0.45 -3.91 -5.07
C THR A 134 0.17 -2.58 -4.66
N LEU A 135 -0.44 -1.49 -5.12
CA LEU A 135 -0.05 -0.13 -4.78
C LEU A 135 -1.07 0.46 -3.79
N TYR A 136 -0.57 1.08 -2.74
CA TYR A 136 -1.37 1.85 -1.79
C TYR A 136 -1.01 3.32 -1.86
N SER A 137 -2.01 4.20 -1.76
CA SER A 137 -1.80 5.64 -1.69
C SER A 137 -2.77 6.29 -0.71
N VAL A 138 -2.32 7.30 0.02
CA VAL A 138 -3.18 8.10 0.91
C VAL A 138 -3.32 9.49 0.31
N ALA A 139 -4.54 9.86 -0.07
CA ALA A 139 -4.81 11.14 -0.73
C ALA A 139 -6.25 11.62 -0.49
N GLY A 140 -6.59 12.79 -0.97
CA GLY A 140 -7.97 13.26 -1.06
C GLY A 140 -8.85 12.35 -1.92
N ARG A 141 -10.19 12.47 -1.81
CA ARG A 141 -11.14 11.67 -2.61
C ARG A 141 -11.40 12.28 -4.00
N GLY A 142 -10.47 13.04 -4.52
CA GLY A 142 -10.57 13.64 -5.85
C GLY A 142 -10.25 12.65 -6.97
N LYS A 143 -10.53 13.06 -8.21
CA LYS A 143 -10.18 12.29 -9.40
C LYS A 143 -8.69 12.36 -9.73
N GLU A 144 -8.01 13.39 -9.21
CA GLU A 144 -6.62 13.71 -9.53
C GLU A 144 -5.67 12.54 -9.22
N LEU A 145 -5.88 11.85 -8.09
CA LEU A 145 -5.06 10.68 -7.77
C LEU A 145 -5.26 9.57 -8.79
N VAL A 146 -6.52 9.27 -9.13
CA VAL A 146 -6.86 8.21 -10.09
C VAL A 146 -6.28 8.55 -11.47
N GLU A 147 -6.41 9.80 -11.91
CA GLU A 147 -5.84 10.29 -13.17
C GLU A 147 -4.32 10.16 -13.18
N ASN A 148 -3.65 10.54 -12.09
CA ASN A 148 -2.19 10.44 -11.98
C ASN A 148 -1.68 8.99 -11.91
N VAL A 149 -2.34 8.13 -11.12
CA VAL A 149 -1.92 6.73 -10.97
C VAL A 149 -2.22 5.93 -12.23
N LEU A 150 -3.32 6.24 -12.94
CA LEU A 150 -3.72 5.53 -14.17
C LEU A 150 -3.21 6.20 -15.44
N ASP A 151 -2.33 7.20 -15.31
CA ASP A 151 -1.71 7.80 -16.49
C ASP A 151 -0.88 6.75 -17.24
N GLY A 152 -1.21 6.53 -18.52
CA GLY A 152 -0.61 5.47 -19.34
C GLY A 152 -1.16 4.06 -19.12
N PHE A 153 -2.10 3.82 -18.20
CA PHE A 153 -2.73 2.51 -18.04
C PHE A 153 -3.73 2.25 -19.18
N THR A 154 -3.62 1.11 -19.86
CA THR A 154 -4.45 0.73 -21.01
C THR A 154 -5.30 -0.51 -20.78
N GLY A 155 -5.12 -1.20 -19.66
CA GLY A 155 -5.85 -2.41 -19.32
C GLY A 155 -7.30 -2.19 -18.86
N TRP A 156 -7.92 -3.17 -18.27
CA TRP A 156 -9.26 -3.08 -17.69
C TRP A 156 -9.23 -2.64 -16.23
N LEU A 157 -10.02 -1.63 -15.88
CA LEU A 157 -10.17 -1.15 -14.52
C LEU A 157 -11.45 -1.69 -13.89
N MET A 158 -11.35 -2.57 -12.91
CA MET A 158 -12.47 -3.02 -12.10
C MET A 158 -12.59 -2.16 -10.84
N SER A 159 -13.70 -1.44 -10.71
CA SER A 159 -13.94 -0.55 -9.58
C SER A 159 -15.39 -0.56 -9.14
N ASP A 160 -15.68 0.12 -8.05
CA ASP A 160 -17.04 0.44 -7.64
C ASP A 160 -17.69 1.48 -8.57
N GLY A 161 -18.83 2.03 -8.19
CA GLY A 161 -19.55 3.05 -8.96
C GLY A 161 -19.14 4.49 -8.71
N TRP A 162 -18.03 4.71 -8.02
CA TRP A 162 -17.59 6.06 -7.68
C TRP A 162 -17.29 6.93 -8.91
N GLY A 163 -17.54 8.24 -8.78
CA GLY A 163 -17.46 9.18 -9.89
C GLY A 163 -16.05 9.33 -10.48
N SER A 164 -15.01 9.22 -9.67
CA SER A 164 -13.61 9.37 -10.10
C SER A 164 -13.18 8.36 -11.16
N TYR A 165 -13.81 7.18 -11.21
CA TYR A 165 -13.49 6.15 -12.20
C TYR A 165 -14.30 6.28 -13.51
N ARG A 166 -15.28 7.20 -13.58
CA ARG A 166 -16.23 7.25 -14.72
C ARG A 166 -15.60 7.61 -16.07
N HIS A 167 -14.50 8.35 -16.02
CA HIS A 167 -13.82 8.81 -17.22
C HIS A 167 -12.91 7.75 -17.84
N TYR A 168 -12.70 6.63 -17.12
CA TYR A 168 -11.86 5.56 -17.62
C TYR A 168 -12.63 4.70 -18.65
N PRO A 169 -12.12 4.54 -19.90
CA PRO A 169 -12.89 3.92 -20.99
C PRO A 169 -13.08 2.41 -20.81
N HIS A 170 -12.05 1.69 -20.35
CA HIS A 170 -12.08 0.23 -20.18
C HIS A 170 -12.43 -0.15 -18.73
N ARG A 171 -13.65 0.17 -18.30
CA ARG A 171 -14.09 -0.03 -16.92
C ARG A 171 -15.04 -1.20 -16.78
N LEU A 172 -14.74 -2.05 -15.77
CA LEU A 172 -15.62 -3.09 -15.27
C LEU A 172 -16.23 -2.68 -13.93
N ARG A 173 -17.44 -3.14 -13.67
CA ARG A 173 -18.13 -2.88 -12.39
C ARG A 173 -17.88 -4.03 -11.44
N CYS A 174 -17.48 -3.71 -10.22
CA CYS A 174 -17.34 -4.70 -9.16
C CYS A 174 -18.69 -5.26 -8.75
N TRP A 175 -18.92 -6.55 -8.99
CA TRP A 175 -20.18 -7.22 -8.69
C TRP A 175 -20.45 -7.31 -7.18
N ALA A 176 -19.43 -7.41 -6.35
CA ALA A 176 -19.60 -7.38 -4.90
C ALA A 176 -20.28 -6.08 -4.43
N HIS A 177 -19.92 -4.95 -5.01
CA HIS A 177 -20.55 -3.66 -4.73
C HIS A 177 -21.98 -3.59 -5.30
N LEU A 178 -22.24 -4.14 -6.49
CA LEU A 178 -23.58 -4.21 -7.06
C LEU A 178 -24.49 -5.08 -6.20
N ILE A 179 -24.07 -6.27 -5.79
CA ILE A 179 -24.81 -7.18 -4.91
C ILE A 179 -25.12 -6.49 -3.57
N ARG A 180 -24.15 -5.79 -2.98
CA ARG A 180 -24.37 -5.05 -1.73
C ARG A 180 -25.44 -3.97 -1.89
N LYS A 181 -25.41 -3.22 -2.98
CA LYS A 181 -26.44 -2.21 -3.30
C LYS A 181 -27.80 -2.83 -3.53
N ALA A 182 -27.88 -3.90 -4.30
CA ALA A 182 -29.13 -4.61 -4.55
C ALA A 182 -29.74 -5.20 -3.27
N ARG A 183 -28.93 -5.77 -2.37
CA ARG A 183 -29.38 -6.22 -1.04
C ARG A 183 -29.94 -5.07 -0.19
N GLY A 184 -29.30 -3.89 -0.25
CA GLY A 184 -29.84 -2.69 0.41
C GLY A 184 -31.20 -2.27 -0.16
N LEU A 185 -31.41 -2.35 -1.47
CA LEU A 185 -32.71 -2.08 -2.09
C LEU A 185 -33.77 -3.10 -1.66
N VAL A 186 -33.45 -4.39 -1.56
CA VAL A 186 -34.37 -5.42 -1.06
C VAL A 186 -34.85 -5.14 0.38
N GLN A 187 -34.04 -4.45 1.18
CA GLN A 187 -34.40 -4.06 2.55
C GLN A 187 -35.08 -2.69 2.63
N SER A 188 -35.31 -2.02 1.51
CA SER A 188 -36.00 -0.72 1.47
C SER A 188 -37.45 -0.82 1.93
N CYS A 189 -37.99 0.25 2.52
CA CYS A 189 -39.41 0.40 2.80
C CYS A 189 -40.24 0.57 1.52
N ASP A 190 -39.65 1.04 0.43
CA ASP A 190 -40.31 1.21 -0.85
C ASP A 190 -40.51 -0.14 -1.57
N ARG A 191 -41.74 -0.38 -2.01
CA ARG A 191 -42.12 -1.62 -2.70
C ARG A 191 -41.43 -1.78 -4.06
N GLU A 192 -41.34 -0.70 -4.82
CA GLU A 192 -40.73 -0.71 -6.16
C GLU A 192 -39.21 -0.93 -6.07
N ALA A 193 -38.56 -0.24 -5.14
CA ALA A 193 -37.15 -0.44 -4.86
C ALA A 193 -36.85 -1.89 -4.44
N ARG A 194 -37.68 -2.50 -3.61
CA ARG A 194 -37.54 -3.93 -3.24
C ARG A 194 -37.69 -4.86 -4.44
N ALA A 195 -38.68 -4.62 -5.28
CA ALA A 195 -38.92 -5.44 -6.47
C ALA A 195 -37.72 -5.33 -7.44
N PHE A 196 -37.25 -4.13 -7.71
CA PHE A 196 -36.07 -3.88 -8.52
C PHE A 196 -34.83 -4.55 -7.93
N GLY A 197 -34.60 -4.39 -6.62
CA GLY A 197 -33.46 -5.01 -5.93
C GLY A 197 -33.42 -6.54 -6.07
N ARG A 198 -34.57 -7.19 -6.03
CA ARG A 198 -34.71 -8.66 -6.26
C ARG A 198 -34.33 -9.04 -7.67
N ILE A 199 -34.88 -8.34 -8.68
CA ILE A 199 -34.58 -8.59 -10.09
C ILE A 199 -33.05 -8.50 -10.32
N VAL A 200 -32.40 -7.45 -9.78
CA VAL A 200 -30.96 -7.27 -9.91
C VAL A 200 -30.19 -8.41 -9.22
N LEU A 201 -30.60 -8.83 -8.02
CA LEU A 201 -29.94 -9.95 -7.33
C LEU A 201 -30.07 -11.25 -8.12
N ASP A 202 -31.27 -11.61 -8.53
CA ASP A 202 -31.56 -12.85 -9.27
C ASP A 202 -30.71 -12.88 -10.58
N THR A 203 -30.66 -11.74 -11.28
CA THR A 203 -29.84 -11.61 -12.50
C THR A 203 -28.35 -11.80 -12.22
N LEU A 204 -27.79 -11.14 -11.19
CA LEU A 204 -26.40 -11.27 -10.83
C LEU A 204 -26.04 -12.69 -10.37
N GLU A 205 -26.92 -13.36 -9.61
CA GLU A 205 -26.73 -14.73 -9.18
C GLU A 205 -26.74 -15.70 -10.36
N ALA A 206 -27.66 -15.52 -11.32
CA ALA A 206 -27.68 -16.32 -12.54
C ALA A 206 -26.41 -16.13 -13.40
N LEU A 207 -25.94 -14.89 -13.56
CA LEU A 207 -24.70 -14.61 -14.27
C LEU A 207 -23.48 -15.19 -13.55
N MET A 208 -23.41 -15.09 -12.23
CA MET A 208 -22.34 -15.71 -11.45
C MET A 208 -22.33 -17.23 -11.59
N ALA A 209 -23.51 -17.87 -11.52
CA ALA A 209 -23.61 -19.32 -11.72
C ALA A 209 -23.11 -19.74 -13.10
N ALA A 210 -23.44 -18.97 -14.15
CA ALA A 210 -22.95 -19.21 -15.51
C ALA A 210 -21.41 -19.09 -15.61
N VAL A 211 -20.83 -18.06 -14.98
CA VAL A 211 -19.36 -17.88 -14.95
C VAL A 211 -18.69 -19.05 -14.22
N TYR A 212 -19.22 -19.49 -13.07
CA TYR A 212 -18.66 -20.62 -12.33
C TYR A 212 -18.76 -21.92 -13.12
N ALA A 213 -19.92 -22.19 -13.75
CA ALA A 213 -20.09 -23.36 -14.59
C ALA A 213 -19.09 -23.37 -15.78
N ALA A 214 -18.85 -22.19 -16.39
CA ALA A 214 -17.88 -22.08 -17.47
C ALA A 214 -16.41 -22.28 -17.00
N ARG A 215 -16.10 -21.99 -15.74
CA ARG A 215 -14.76 -22.23 -15.16
C ARG A 215 -14.50 -23.71 -14.84
N GLU A 216 -15.53 -24.46 -14.47
CA GLU A 216 -15.44 -25.87 -14.07
C GLU A 216 -15.58 -26.84 -15.26
N GLY A 217 -16.18 -26.39 -16.38
CA GLY A 217 -16.39 -27.16 -17.60
C GLY A 217 -15.56 -26.67 -18.79
N PRO A 218 -15.70 -27.32 -19.95
CA PRO A 218 -15.12 -26.80 -21.17
C PRO A 218 -15.72 -25.41 -21.42
N PRO A 219 -14.91 -24.41 -21.78
CA PRO A 219 -15.40 -23.04 -21.95
C PRO A 219 -16.53 -23.00 -22.97
N SER A 220 -17.66 -22.43 -22.59
CA SER A 220 -18.74 -22.13 -23.52
C SER A 220 -18.22 -21.11 -24.52
N VAL A 221 -18.29 -21.46 -25.81
CA VAL A 221 -17.76 -20.63 -26.90
C VAL A 221 -18.56 -19.34 -27.10
N ASP A 222 -19.75 -19.25 -26.49
CA ASP A 222 -20.68 -18.15 -26.72
C ASP A 222 -21.51 -17.72 -25.47
N LEU A 223 -20.79 -17.49 -24.37
CA LEU A 223 -21.40 -16.96 -23.13
C LEU A 223 -22.21 -15.66 -23.36
N PRO A 224 -21.72 -14.69 -24.16
CA PRO A 224 -22.47 -13.45 -24.41
C PRO A 224 -23.83 -13.68 -25.05
N THR A 225 -23.93 -14.55 -26.08
CA THR A 225 -25.19 -14.84 -26.75
C THR A 225 -26.15 -15.65 -25.89
N GLN A 226 -25.64 -16.63 -25.13
CA GLN A 226 -26.45 -17.46 -24.25
C GLN A 226 -27.09 -16.68 -23.12
N HIS A 227 -26.42 -15.65 -22.63
CA HIS A 227 -26.86 -14.85 -21.48
C HIS A 227 -27.31 -13.43 -21.85
N ALA A 228 -27.36 -13.06 -23.14
CA ALA A 228 -27.86 -11.78 -23.59
C ALA A 228 -29.26 -11.42 -23.05
N PRO A 229 -30.22 -12.37 -22.93
CA PRO A 229 -31.55 -12.07 -22.36
C PRO A 229 -31.51 -11.66 -20.89
N LEU A 230 -30.47 -12.00 -20.14
CA LEU A 230 -30.33 -11.59 -18.73
C LEU A 230 -29.78 -10.16 -18.59
N LEU A 231 -29.25 -9.57 -19.68
CA LEU A 231 -28.64 -8.26 -19.71
C LEU A 231 -29.55 -7.19 -20.36
N ALA A 232 -30.67 -7.59 -20.96
CA ALA A 232 -31.69 -6.73 -21.53
C ALA A 232 -32.69 -6.26 -20.48
#